data_fc82dbeba92df2a21bd42962b83a9fc4
#
_entry.id   fc82dbeba92df2a21bd42962b83a9fc4
#
_cell.length_a   1.000
_cell.length_b   1.000
_cell.length_c   1.000
_cell.angle_alpha   90.00
_cell.angle_beta   90.00
_cell.angle_gamma   90.00
#
_symmetry.space_group_name_H-M   'P 1'
#
loop_
_entity.id
_entity.type
_entity.pdbx_description
1 polymer ?
#
loop_
_entity_poly.entity_id
_entity_poly.type
_entity_poly.pdbx_seq_one_letter_code
_entity_poly.pdbx_strand_id
1 'polypeptide(L)'
;MRFSNLVTALTALLGAQAAAAVGDERDQLVKRASLTQVQNFGDNPSGIKMFLYVPDNLPENPAVVLVLHACAWTAEAFFGTTRYGQLADEHGIVLVFGQTPNDGDCWDVSSDQTLTHDGGGDSTGLANMVRYALDEYNGDPSRVFVTGESSGAMMTQVMAAVYPDLFAAASEFSGEPAGCFYTGTVRGWNSDCAGGQVQRTAEEWAATVRDMYPGYDGEYPRMQVFHGDVDTILHINSFNESVKEWSGIFGYDGTPLETLENNPGASLTKYIYGDRLQGIWGHGIGHVVPTNETEALTWFGIL
;
A
#
# COMPACT_ATOMS: atom_id res chain seq x y z
N MET A 1 16.04 -15.18 -68.47
CA MET A 1 16.21 -14.12 -67.49
C MET A 1 14.85 -13.65 -66.98
N ARG A 2 14.32 -14.24 -65.94
CA ARG A 2 13.13 -13.74 -65.17
C ARG A 2 12.92 -14.68 -63.94
N PHE A 3 13.79 -14.60 -62.94
CA PHE A 3 13.63 -15.31 -61.68
C PHE A 3 14.06 -14.47 -60.45
N SER A 4 13.93 -13.15 -60.53
CA SER A 4 14.41 -12.30 -59.41
C SER A 4 13.35 -11.51 -58.67
N ASN A 5 12.05 -11.53 -59.04
CA ASN A 5 11.04 -10.64 -58.43
C ASN A 5 10.01 -11.35 -57.51
N LEU A 6 10.11 -12.66 -57.28
CA LEU A 6 9.15 -13.35 -56.40
C LEU A 6 9.61 -13.51 -54.95
N VAL A 7 10.92 -13.40 -54.68
CA VAL A 7 11.44 -13.64 -53.30
C VAL A 7 11.32 -12.39 -52.42
N THR A 8 11.33 -11.18 -53.02
CA THR A 8 11.25 -9.91 -52.29
C THR A 8 9.83 -9.56 -51.81
N ALA A 9 8.79 -10.10 -52.40
CA ALA A 9 7.41 -9.83 -52.03
C ALA A 9 6.97 -10.70 -50.81
N LEU A 10 7.52 -11.90 -50.63
CA LEU A 10 7.14 -12.80 -49.53
C LEU A 10 7.75 -12.38 -48.17
N THR A 11 8.95 -11.80 -48.18
CA THR A 11 9.61 -11.32 -46.94
C THR A 11 9.01 -10.02 -46.42
N ALA A 12 8.45 -9.19 -47.29
CA ALA A 12 7.77 -7.96 -46.87
C ALA A 12 6.39 -8.22 -46.23
N LEU A 13 5.66 -9.25 -46.69
CA LEU A 13 4.37 -9.61 -46.08
C LEU A 13 4.51 -10.23 -44.69
N LEU A 14 5.50 -11.06 -44.45
CA LEU A 14 5.76 -11.69 -43.15
C LEU A 14 6.24 -10.68 -42.12
N GLY A 15 7.04 -9.68 -42.52
CA GLY A 15 7.46 -8.58 -41.63
C GLY A 15 6.33 -7.64 -41.24
N ALA A 16 5.39 -7.37 -42.14
CA ALA A 16 4.24 -6.52 -41.86
C ALA A 16 3.19 -7.18 -40.94
N GLN A 17 3.01 -8.51 -41.05
CA GLN A 17 2.11 -9.25 -40.17
C GLN A 17 2.68 -9.41 -38.75
N ALA A 18 3.98 -9.61 -38.59
CA ALA A 18 4.62 -9.69 -37.28
C ALA A 18 4.62 -8.33 -36.56
N ALA A 19 4.84 -7.23 -37.29
CA ALA A 19 4.78 -5.88 -36.72
C ALA A 19 3.34 -5.45 -36.32
N ALA A 20 2.32 -5.88 -37.07
CA ALA A 20 0.93 -5.61 -36.76
C ALA A 20 0.45 -6.42 -35.53
N ALA A 21 0.89 -7.70 -35.40
CA ALA A 21 0.57 -8.52 -34.24
C ALA A 21 1.19 -7.99 -32.94
N VAL A 22 2.44 -7.53 -32.98
CA VAL A 22 3.13 -6.94 -31.82
C VAL A 22 2.53 -5.57 -31.46
N GLY A 23 2.03 -4.79 -32.43
CA GLY A 23 1.33 -3.53 -32.22
C GLY A 23 -0.04 -3.74 -31.55
N ASP A 24 -0.78 -4.77 -31.99
CA ASP A 24 -2.11 -5.08 -31.47
C ASP A 24 -2.04 -5.67 -30.03
N GLU A 25 -1.04 -6.51 -29.73
CA GLU A 25 -0.79 -6.99 -28.36
C GLU A 25 -0.38 -5.84 -27.40
N ARG A 26 0.45 -4.90 -27.84
CA ARG A 26 0.82 -3.72 -27.04
C ARG A 26 -0.37 -2.78 -26.82
N ASP A 27 -1.20 -2.55 -27.84
CA ASP A 27 -2.41 -1.75 -27.71
C ASP A 27 -3.49 -2.43 -26.86
N GLN A 28 -3.57 -3.75 -26.83
CA GLN A 28 -4.46 -4.51 -25.97
C GLN A 28 -3.95 -4.53 -24.52
N LEU A 29 -2.64 -4.62 -24.28
CA LEU A 29 -2.04 -4.51 -22.96
C LEU A 29 -2.22 -3.08 -22.38
N VAL A 30 -2.05 -2.05 -23.18
CA VAL A 30 -2.30 -0.65 -22.78
C VAL A 30 -3.78 -0.37 -22.50
N LYS A 31 -4.71 -1.03 -23.20
CA LYS A 31 -6.16 -0.90 -22.95
C LYS A 31 -6.65 -1.68 -21.71
N ARG A 32 -5.92 -2.71 -21.28
CA ARG A 32 -6.29 -3.55 -20.11
C ARG A 32 -5.82 -2.97 -18.78
N ALA A 33 -4.86 -2.05 -18.78
CA ALA A 33 -4.26 -1.52 -17.56
C ALA A 33 -4.68 -0.07 -17.30
N SER A 34 -5.96 0.20 -17.11
CA SER A 34 -6.44 1.53 -16.70
C SER A 34 -7.33 1.43 -15.47
N LEU A 35 -7.11 2.34 -14.54
CA LEU A 35 -7.97 2.50 -13.38
C LEU A 35 -9.35 3.04 -13.80
N THR A 36 -10.39 2.56 -13.15
CA THR A 36 -11.77 3.05 -13.31
C THR A 36 -12.16 3.87 -12.08
N GLN A 37 -12.51 5.14 -12.27
CA GLN A 37 -12.98 5.97 -11.17
C GLN A 37 -14.39 5.59 -10.72
N VAL A 38 -14.59 5.43 -9.40
CA VAL A 38 -15.89 5.21 -8.76
C VAL A 38 -16.33 6.50 -8.07
N GLN A 39 -17.55 6.97 -8.35
CA GLN A 39 -18.05 8.24 -7.82
C GLN A 39 -18.82 8.09 -6.50
N ASN A 40 -19.58 7.01 -6.33
CA ASN A 40 -20.47 6.78 -5.20
C ASN A 40 -20.07 5.48 -4.48
N PHE A 41 -19.18 5.57 -3.52
CA PHE A 41 -18.70 4.44 -2.72
C PHE A 41 -19.06 4.52 -1.24
N GLY A 42 -20.02 5.38 -0.88
CA GLY A 42 -20.45 5.61 0.48
C GLY A 42 -20.09 7.00 1.00
N ASP A 43 -20.10 7.17 2.33
CA ASP A 43 -19.77 8.42 2.99
C ASP A 43 -18.30 8.81 2.76
N ASN A 44 -18.08 10.03 2.28
CA ASN A 44 -16.76 10.54 1.87
C ASN A 44 -16.61 11.99 2.31
N PRO A 45 -16.46 12.24 3.60
CA PRO A 45 -16.49 13.60 4.14
C PRO A 45 -15.28 14.45 3.75
N SER A 46 -14.13 13.83 3.51
CA SER A 46 -12.90 14.53 3.10
C SER A 46 -12.76 14.73 1.58
N GLY A 47 -13.68 14.15 0.77
CA GLY A 47 -13.69 14.32 -0.67
C GLY A 47 -12.59 13.59 -1.43
N ILE A 48 -12.02 12.53 -0.87
CA ILE A 48 -11.04 11.68 -1.55
C ILE A 48 -11.66 10.97 -2.74
N LYS A 49 -10.85 10.56 -3.72
CA LYS A 49 -11.33 9.90 -4.94
C LYS A 49 -11.00 8.41 -4.89
N MET A 50 -11.89 7.59 -5.41
CA MET A 50 -11.72 6.14 -5.51
C MET A 50 -11.47 5.72 -6.95
N PHE A 51 -10.50 4.85 -7.14
CA PHE A 51 -10.23 4.18 -8.41
C PHE A 51 -10.11 2.68 -8.18
N LEU A 52 -10.56 1.90 -9.16
CA LEU A 52 -10.50 0.43 -9.14
C LEU A 52 -9.68 -0.10 -10.30
N TYR A 53 -8.95 -1.16 -10.02
CA TYR A 53 -8.47 -2.10 -11.01
C TYR A 53 -9.06 -3.49 -10.71
N VAL A 54 -9.78 -4.04 -11.67
CA VAL A 54 -10.49 -5.32 -11.54
C VAL A 54 -10.08 -6.20 -12.72
N PRO A 55 -9.37 -7.31 -12.48
CA PRO A 55 -8.98 -8.23 -13.55
C PRO A 55 -10.18 -9.02 -14.09
N ASP A 56 -10.08 -9.48 -15.35
CA ASP A 56 -11.14 -10.26 -16.01
C ASP A 56 -11.36 -11.64 -15.37
N ASN A 57 -10.39 -12.16 -14.63
CA ASN A 57 -10.34 -13.53 -14.09
C ASN A 57 -10.54 -13.59 -12.57
N LEU A 58 -11.46 -12.80 -12.00
CA LEU A 58 -11.73 -12.82 -10.57
C LEU A 58 -12.24 -14.22 -10.11
N PRO A 59 -11.71 -14.73 -8.97
CA PRO A 59 -12.32 -15.86 -8.27
C PRO A 59 -13.68 -15.45 -7.67
N GLU A 60 -14.44 -16.42 -7.17
CA GLU A 60 -15.76 -16.19 -6.58
C GLU A 60 -15.72 -15.22 -5.38
N ASN A 61 -14.67 -15.31 -4.55
CA ASN A 61 -14.43 -14.44 -3.38
C ASN A 61 -13.00 -13.87 -3.46
N PRO A 62 -12.77 -12.80 -4.25
CA PRO A 62 -11.45 -12.25 -4.43
C PRO A 62 -10.90 -11.56 -3.18
N ALA A 63 -9.58 -11.55 -3.04
CA ALA A 63 -8.92 -10.65 -2.10
C ALA A 63 -9.09 -9.19 -2.55
N VAL A 64 -9.13 -8.26 -1.58
CA VAL A 64 -9.19 -6.82 -1.83
C VAL A 64 -7.94 -6.16 -1.24
N VAL A 65 -7.24 -5.37 -2.03
CA VAL A 65 -6.05 -4.64 -1.59
C VAL A 65 -6.26 -3.14 -1.79
N LEU A 66 -6.22 -2.39 -0.69
CA LEU A 66 -6.19 -0.92 -0.71
C LEU A 66 -4.74 -0.47 -0.93
N VAL A 67 -4.52 0.35 -1.96
CA VAL A 67 -3.19 0.83 -2.39
C VAL A 67 -3.16 2.36 -2.30
N LEU A 68 -2.19 2.90 -1.56
CA LEU A 68 -2.13 4.31 -1.18
C LEU A 68 -0.85 4.98 -1.72
N HIS A 69 -1.02 6.03 -2.54
CA HIS A 69 0.07 6.76 -3.18
C HIS A 69 0.88 7.63 -2.21
N ALA A 70 2.12 7.94 -2.57
CA ALA A 70 2.97 8.93 -1.89
C ALA A 70 2.51 10.37 -2.14
N CYS A 71 3.01 11.35 -1.36
CA CYS A 71 2.86 12.78 -1.70
C CYS A 71 3.37 13.07 -3.11
N ALA A 72 2.82 14.07 -3.76
CA ALA A 72 3.12 14.49 -5.12
C ALA A 72 2.74 13.49 -6.22
N TRP A 73 2.04 12.40 -5.89
CA TRP A 73 1.55 11.40 -6.82
C TRP A 73 0.03 11.43 -6.97
N THR A 74 -0.47 10.72 -7.98
CA THR A 74 -1.89 10.39 -8.17
C THR A 74 -2.06 8.88 -8.16
N ALA A 75 -3.30 8.42 -8.01
CA ALA A 75 -3.62 6.98 -8.07
C ALA A 75 -3.13 6.36 -9.40
N GLU A 76 -3.40 7.03 -10.53
CA GLU A 76 -2.97 6.56 -11.85
C GLU A 76 -1.44 6.54 -11.99
N ALA A 77 -0.74 7.58 -11.51
CA ALA A 77 0.71 7.62 -11.57
C ALA A 77 1.32 6.49 -10.73
N PHE A 78 0.80 6.25 -9.53
CA PHE A 78 1.27 5.19 -8.65
C PHE A 78 0.96 3.80 -9.21
N PHE A 79 -0.24 3.58 -9.76
CA PHE A 79 -0.59 2.36 -10.48
C PHE A 79 0.39 2.07 -11.63
N GLY A 80 0.72 3.10 -12.42
CA GLY A 80 1.62 2.97 -13.58
C GLY A 80 3.08 2.67 -13.25
N THR A 81 3.52 2.89 -12.00
CA THR A 81 4.91 2.64 -11.54
C THR A 81 5.07 1.36 -10.75
N THR A 82 3.97 0.74 -10.34
CA THR A 82 3.95 -0.50 -9.56
C THR A 82 3.51 -1.69 -10.41
N ARG A 83 3.82 -2.89 -9.94
CA ARG A 83 3.40 -4.14 -10.56
C ARG A 83 2.07 -4.68 -10.02
N TYR A 84 1.38 -3.93 -9.15
CA TYR A 84 0.12 -4.40 -8.55
C TYR A 84 -0.91 -4.81 -9.61
N GLY A 85 -1.06 -4.05 -10.72
CA GLY A 85 -1.97 -4.40 -11.81
C GLY A 85 -1.66 -5.76 -12.45
N GLN A 86 -0.38 -6.02 -12.77
CA GLN A 86 0.06 -7.31 -13.29
C GLN A 86 -0.22 -8.45 -12.30
N LEU A 87 0.13 -8.26 -11.03
CA LEU A 87 -0.08 -9.27 -9.98
C LEU A 87 -1.57 -9.50 -9.70
N ALA A 88 -2.40 -8.46 -9.86
CA ALA A 88 -3.85 -8.61 -9.78
C ALA A 88 -4.40 -9.49 -10.92
N ASP A 89 -3.90 -9.33 -12.15
CA ASP A 89 -4.24 -10.20 -13.27
C ASP A 89 -3.80 -11.66 -13.04
N GLU A 90 -2.62 -11.86 -12.43
CA GLU A 90 -2.07 -13.20 -12.18
C GLU A 90 -2.82 -13.93 -11.06
N HIS A 91 -3.29 -13.22 -10.03
CA HIS A 91 -3.81 -13.82 -8.79
C HIS A 91 -5.29 -13.51 -8.51
N GLY A 92 -5.99 -12.78 -9.38
CA GLY A 92 -7.41 -12.48 -9.22
C GLY A 92 -7.69 -11.58 -8.00
N ILE A 93 -7.03 -10.42 -7.92
CA ILE A 93 -7.13 -9.48 -6.79
C ILE A 93 -7.90 -8.23 -7.24
N VAL A 94 -8.86 -7.77 -6.47
CA VAL A 94 -9.44 -6.43 -6.62
C VAL A 94 -8.52 -5.40 -5.98
N LEU A 95 -8.05 -4.43 -6.76
CA LEU A 95 -7.24 -3.33 -6.25
C LEU A 95 -8.10 -2.07 -6.10
N VAL A 96 -8.03 -1.47 -4.93
CA VAL A 96 -8.65 -0.19 -4.61
C VAL A 96 -7.55 0.86 -4.46
N PHE A 97 -7.51 1.84 -5.35
CA PHE A 97 -6.58 2.96 -5.25
C PHE A 97 -7.31 4.17 -4.69
N GLY A 98 -6.91 4.60 -3.51
CA GLY A 98 -7.31 5.90 -2.98
C GLY A 98 -6.55 7.03 -3.68
N GLN A 99 -7.19 8.19 -3.79
CA GLN A 99 -6.59 9.42 -4.28
C GLN A 99 -6.99 10.57 -3.35
N THR A 100 -6.03 11.36 -2.89
CA THR A 100 -6.28 12.58 -2.13
C THR A 100 -7.17 13.56 -2.92
N PRO A 101 -7.93 14.47 -2.28
CA PRO A 101 -8.89 15.35 -2.96
C PRO A 101 -8.26 16.19 -4.06
N ASN A 102 -7.04 16.68 -3.83
CA ASN A 102 -6.25 17.43 -4.81
C ASN A 102 -5.08 16.58 -5.27
N ASP A 103 -4.80 16.62 -6.56
CA ASP A 103 -3.71 15.86 -7.16
C ASP A 103 -2.36 16.31 -6.58
N GLY A 104 -1.54 15.36 -6.15
CA GLY A 104 -0.24 15.61 -5.54
C GLY A 104 -0.25 15.92 -4.05
N ASP A 105 -1.39 15.97 -3.39
CA ASP A 105 -1.47 16.15 -1.93
C ASP A 105 -0.91 14.92 -1.19
N CYS A 106 -0.50 15.12 0.06
CA CYS A 106 -0.27 14.04 1.01
C CYS A 106 -1.60 13.61 1.67
N TRP A 107 -1.65 12.40 2.19
CA TRP A 107 -2.78 11.94 3.01
C TRP A 107 -2.86 12.71 4.33
N ASP A 108 -4.05 12.90 4.83
CA ASP A 108 -4.25 13.41 6.18
C ASP A 108 -4.00 12.31 7.21
N VAL A 109 -2.91 12.42 7.93
CA VAL A 109 -2.51 11.49 9.01
C VAL A 109 -2.33 12.25 10.33
N SER A 110 -2.91 13.45 10.44
CA SER A 110 -2.57 14.42 11.49
C SER A 110 -3.76 15.07 12.18
N SER A 111 -4.98 14.91 11.65
CA SER A 111 -6.19 15.45 12.25
C SER A 111 -6.90 14.45 13.16
N ASP A 112 -7.69 14.97 14.11
CA ASP A 112 -8.56 14.16 14.97
C ASP A 112 -9.52 13.30 14.15
N GLN A 113 -10.06 13.86 13.06
CA GLN A 113 -11.05 13.19 12.21
C GLN A 113 -10.48 11.92 11.57
N THR A 114 -9.26 12.01 11.04
CA THR A 114 -8.62 10.86 10.38
C THR A 114 -8.10 9.82 11.38
N LEU A 115 -7.64 10.26 12.54
CA LEU A 115 -7.08 9.40 13.58
C LEU A 115 -8.13 8.80 14.53
N THR A 116 -9.41 8.93 14.21
CA THR A 116 -10.51 8.38 15.01
C THR A 116 -11.38 7.48 14.13
N HIS A 117 -11.72 6.29 14.63
CA HIS A 117 -12.66 5.38 13.98
C HIS A 117 -14.00 6.08 13.71
N ASP A 118 -14.46 6.05 12.44
CA ASP A 118 -15.63 6.79 11.94
C ASP A 118 -15.62 8.31 12.23
N GLY A 119 -14.41 8.87 12.39
CA GLY A 119 -14.22 10.30 12.75
C GLY A 119 -14.45 11.29 11.61
N GLY A 120 -14.63 10.83 10.38
CA GLY A 120 -15.00 11.69 9.24
C GLY A 120 -13.83 12.25 8.42
N GLY A 121 -12.60 11.77 8.63
CA GLY A 121 -11.41 12.14 7.83
C GLY A 121 -11.17 11.23 6.63
N ASP A 122 -9.94 11.26 6.10
CA ASP A 122 -9.52 10.43 4.96
C ASP A 122 -9.71 8.94 5.26
N SER A 123 -9.43 8.50 6.49
CA SER A 123 -9.59 7.10 6.92
C SER A 123 -11.03 6.58 6.76
N THR A 124 -12.05 7.41 7.06
CA THR A 124 -13.46 7.03 6.88
C THR A 124 -13.80 6.80 5.40
N GLY A 125 -13.36 7.70 4.52
CA GLY A 125 -13.56 7.53 3.08
C GLY A 125 -12.85 6.29 2.52
N LEU A 126 -11.60 6.03 2.96
CA LEU A 126 -10.85 4.84 2.55
C LEU A 126 -11.51 3.53 3.02
N ALA A 127 -12.02 3.49 4.24
CA ALA A 127 -12.77 2.33 4.74
C ALA A 127 -14.03 2.07 3.90
N ASN A 128 -14.74 3.12 3.50
CA ASN A 128 -15.93 2.98 2.64
C ASN A 128 -15.60 2.56 1.21
N MET A 129 -14.43 2.93 0.66
CA MET A 129 -13.94 2.38 -0.62
C MET A 129 -13.74 0.86 -0.55
N VAL A 130 -13.14 0.39 0.54
CA VAL A 130 -12.93 -1.06 0.76
C VAL A 130 -14.26 -1.78 0.92
N ARG A 131 -15.18 -1.25 1.74
CA ARG A 131 -16.53 -1.82 1.92
C ARG A 131 -17.30 -1.89 0.60
N TYR A 132 -17.23 -0.83 -0.23
CA TYR A 132 -17.79 -0.82 -1.58
C TYR A 132 -17.21 -1.96 -2.43
N ALA A 133 -15.88 -2.13 -2.44
CA ALA A 133 -15.24 -3.18 -3.24
C ALA A 133 -15.61 -4.59 -2.75
N LEU A 134 -15.74 -4.79 -1.44
CA LEU A 134 -16.22 -6.06 -0.87
C LEU A 134 -17.65 -6.38 -1.34
N ASP A 135 -18.54 -5.41 -1.27
CA ASP A 135 -19.96 -5.59 -1.64
C ASP A 135 -20.12 -5.78 -3.15
N GLU A 136 -19.45 -4.96 -3.98
CA GLU A 136 -19.62 -4.97 -5.44
C GLU A 136 -19.03 -6.23 -6.11
N TYR A 137 -17.90 -6.73 -5.56
CA TYR A 137 -17.18 -7.87 -6.14
C TYR A 137 -17.29 -9.16 -5.32
N ASN A 138 -18.16 -9.19 -4.31
CA ASN A 138 -18.29 -10.32 -3.39
C ASN A 138 -16.93 -10.72 -2.78
N GLY A 139 -16.12 -9.71 -2.39
CA GLY A 139 -14.78 -9.90 -1.86
C GLY A 139 -14.78 -10.71 -0.55
N ASP A 140 -13.69 -11.43 -0.30
CA ASP A 140 -13.50 -12.16 0.95
C ASP A 140 -13.14 -11.20 2.09
N PRO A 141 -14.01 -10.99 3.10
CA PRO A 141 -13.73 -10.06 4.19
C PRO A 141 -12.56 -10.51 5.09
N SER A 142 -12.13 -11.76 5.02
CA SER A 142 -10.93 -12.25 5.71
C SER A 142 -9.63 -12.02 4.92
N ARG A 143 -9.73 -11.53 3.69
CA ARG A 143 -8.60 -11.29 2.77
C ARG A 143 -8.59 -9.85 2.25
N VAL A 144 -8.69 -8.91 3.19
CA VAL A 144 -8.60 -7.46 2.93
C VAL A 144 -7.26 -6.96 3.45
N PHE A 145 -6.54 -6.21 2.62
CA PHE A 145 -5.18 -5.77 2.90
C PHE A 145 -5.00 -4.30 2.54
N VAL A 146 -3.98 -3.67 3.16
CA VAL A 146 -3.63 -2.28 2.86
C VAL A 146 -2.12 -2.14 2.68
N THR A 147 -1.72 -1.32 1.71
CA THR A 147 -0.33 -1.00 1.43
C THR A 147 -0.19 0.40 0.88
N GLY A 148 0.99 0.99 1.05
CA GLY A 148 1.28 2.32 0.53
C GLY A 148 2.72 2.73 0.71
N GLU A 149 3.07 3.86 0.10
CA GLU A 149 4.42 4.41 0.06
C GLU A 149 4.47 5.81 0.67
N SER A 150 5.48 6.14 1.49
CA SER A 150 5.67 7.46 2.08
C SER A 150 4.42 7.95 2.83
N SER A 151 3.76 9.01 2.40
CA SER A 151 2.48 9.45 2.93
C SER A 151 1.40 8.34 2.89
N GLY A 152 1.39 7.50 1.84
CA GLY A 152 0.52 6.33 1.76
C GLY A 152 0.91 5.23 2.74
N ALA A 153 2.19 5.09 3.08
CA ALA A 153 2.67 4.19 4.12
C ALA A 153 2.23 4.67 5.51
N MET A 154 2.31 5.98 5.77
CA MET A 154 1.78 6.58 7.00
C MET A 154 0.27 6.33 7.12
N MET A 155 -0.48 6.52 6.03
CA MET A 155 -1.92 6.22 6.00
C MET A 155 -2.20 4.71 6.12
N THR A 156 -1.31 3.83 5.64
CA THR A 156 -1.40 2.38 5.87
C THR A 156 -1.35 2.03 7.35
N GLN A 157 -0.45 2.66 8.11
CA GLN A 157 -0.36 2.53 9.56
C GLN A 157 -1.65 3.04 10.24
N VAL A 158 -2.15 4.22 9.81
CA VAL A 158 -3.40 4.79 10.31
C VAL A 158 -4.59 3.86 10.04
N MET A 159 -4.72 3.33 8.81
CA MET A 159 -5.81 2.41 8.48
C MET A 159 -5.79 1.14 9.33
N ALA A 160 -4.60 0.58 9.55
CA ALA A 160 -4.42 -0.60 10.42
C ALA A 160 -4.78 -0.31 11.90
N ALA A 161 -4.58 0.93 12.36
CA ALA A 161 -4.89 1.35 13.72
C ALA A 161 -6.37 1.74 13.91
N VAL A 162 -6.94 2.47 12.93
CA VAL A 162 -8.28 3.08 13.02
C VAL A 162 -9.39 2.10 12.58
N TYR A 163 -9.10 1.20 11.64
CA TYR A 163 -10.03 0.17 11.13
C TYR A 163 -9.42 -1.23 11.22
N PRO A 164 -8.99 -1.67 12.42
CA PRO A 164 -8.36 -2.99 12.59
C PRO A 164 -9.29 -4.15 12.27
N ASP A 165 -10.60 -3.94 12.35
CA ASP A 165 -11.66 -4.89 12.03
C ASP A 165 -11.82 -5.14 10.51
N LEU A 166 -11.26 -4.25 9.69
CA LEU A 166 -11.41 -4.32 8.23
C LEU A 166 -10.24 -5.03 7.54
N PHE A 167 -9.04 -5.00 8.12
CA PHE A 167 -7.82 -5.48 7.48
C PHE A 167 -7.26 -6.74 8.15
N ALA A 168 -6.84 -7.72 7.34
CA ALA A 168 -6.12 -8.91 7.81
C ALA A 168 -4.61 -8.68 7.95
N ALA A 169 -4.04 -7.85 7.07
CA ALA A 169 -2.62 -7.47 7.13
C ALA A 169 -2.37 -6.13 6.41
N ALA A 170 -1.25 -5.51 6.78
CA ALA A 170 -0.74 -4.28 6.21
C ALA A 170 0.75 -4.42 5.87
N SER A 171 1.20 -3.76 4.79
CA SER A 171 2.61 -3.65 4.41
C SER A 171 2.89 -2.22 3.98
N GLU A 172 3.79 -1.54 4.65
CA GLU A 172 4.08 -0.13 4.44
C GLU A 172 5.53 0.11 4.02
N PHE A 173 5.76 1.11 3.15
CA PHE A 173 7.06 1.42 2.56
C PHE A 173 7.47 2.85 2.90
N SER A 174 8.33 3.03 3.90
CA SER A 174 8.87 4.32 4.40
C SER A 174 7.80 5.22 5.00
N GLY A 175 7.05 4.73 5.99
CA GLY A 175 6.04 5.47 6.75
C GLY A 175 6.49 5.92 8.14
N GLU A 176 5.51 6.26 8.96
CA GLU A 176 5.65 6.69 10.35
C GLU A 176 4.60 5.99 11.22
N PRO A 177 4.86 5.78 12.52
CA PRO A 177 3.86 5.23 13.43
C PRO A 177 2.53 5.98 13.40
N ALA A 178 1.43 5.28 13.54
CA ALA A 178 0.11 5.89 13.60
C ALA A 178 0.02 6.90 14.76
N GLY A 179 -0.46 8.11 14.47
CA GLY A 179 -0.54 9.18 15.45
C GLY A 179 0.76 9.93 15.75
N CYS A 180 1.92 9.53 15.19
CA CYS A 180 3.15 10.28 15.32
C CYS A 180 3.02 11.69 14.72
N PHE A 181 2.39 11.80 13.57
CA PHE A 181 2.17 13.08 12.87
C PHE A 181 1.01 13.93 13.42
N TYR A 182 0.36 13.51 14.48
CA TYR A 182 -0.74 14.28 15.06
C TYR A 182 -0.39 15.75 15.32
N THR A 183 -1.21 16.64 14.79
CA THR A 183 -1.13 18.10 14.99
C THR A 183 -2.48 18.72 15.33
N GLY A 184 -3.58 17.95 15.28
CA GLY A 184 -4.95 18.43 15.40
C GLY A 184 -5.45 19.21 14.18
N THR A 185 -4.68 19.23 13.08
CA THR A 185 -5.04 19.93 11.83
C THR A 185 -4.93 19.00 10.64
N VAL A 186 -5.84 19.17 9.67
CA VAL A 186 -5.83 18.38 8.42
C VAL A 186 -4.53 18.61 7.67
N ARG A 187 -3.83 17.51 7.33
CA ARG A 187 -2.55 17.49 6.62
C ARG A 187 -1.46 18.33 7.29
N GLY A 188 -1.46 18.42 8.62
CA GLY A 188 -0.42 19.08 9.38
C GLY A 188 0.92 18.33 9.27
N TRP A 189 2.02 19.08 9.22
CA TRP A 189 3.36 18.52 9.24
C TRP A 189 3.94 18.53 10.64
N ASN A 190 4.44 17.38 11.11
CA ASN A 190 5.12 17.25 12.40
C ASN A 190 6.62 17.02 12.17
N SER A 191 7.42 18.08 12.34
CA SER A 191 8.86 18.03 12.11
C SER A 191 9.61 17.16 13.12
N ASP A 192 9.12 17.03 14.35
CA ASP A 192 9.76 16.21 15.38
C ASP A 192 9.57 14.73 15.06
N CYS A 193 8.39 14.35 14.57
CA CYS A 193 8.13 13.00 14.08
C CYS A 193 8.99 12.69 12.84
N ALA A 194 8.87 13.49 11.78
CA ALA A 194 9.65 13.30 10.55
C ALA A 194 11.17 13.28 10.79
N GLY A 195 11.65 14.06 11.76
CA GLY A 195 13.05 14.10 12.18
C GLY A 195 13.48 12.98 13.12
N GLY A 196 12.60 12.01 13.43
CA GLY A 196 12.90 10.88 14.33
C GLY A 196 13.10 11.26 15.79
N GLN A 197 12.58 12.43 16.22
CA GLN A 197 12.76 12.95 17.58
C GLN A 197 11.69 12.45 18.55
N VAL A 198 10.55 12.02 18.00
CA VAL A 198 9.48 11.41 18.81
C VAL A 198 9.90 9.98 19.17
N GLN A 199 10.03 9.73 20.47
CA GLN A 199 10.39 8.41 20.99
C GLN A 199 9.44 8.06 22.11
N ARG A 200 8.82 6.90 22.03
CA ARG A 200 7.90 6.34 23.02
C ARG A 200 8.25 4.90 23.34
N THR A 201 7.75 4.42 24.46
CA THR A 201 7.75 2.98 24.76
C THR A 201 6.73 2.25 23.90
N ALA A 202 6.87 0.93 23.76
CA ALA A 202 5.90 0.10 23.07
C ALA A 202 4.48 0.21 23.69
N GLU A 203 4.41 0.35 25.03
CA GLU A 203 3.14 0.53 25.73
C GLU A 203 2.47 1.87 25.43
N GLU A 204 3.24 2.97 25.38
CA GLU A 204 2.72 4.30 25.03
C GLU A 204 2.23 4.35 23.58
N TRP A 205 2.95 3.71 22.63
CA TRP A 205 2.50 3.58 21.25
C TRP A 205 1.23 2.74 21.14
N ALA A 206 1.19 1.59 21.81
CA ALA A 206 0.00 0.74 21.81
C ALA A 206 -1.22 1.43 22.43
N ALA A 207 -1.03 2.29 23.44
CA ALA A 207 -2.10 3.13 23.97
C ALA A 207 -2.59 4.13 22.92
N THR A 208 -1.69 4.80 22.20
CA THR A 208 -2.04 5.72 21.10
C THR A 208 -2.91 5.02 20.05
N VAL A 209 -2.54 3.81 19.62
CA VAL A 209 -3.32 3.02 18.63
C VAL A 209 -4.70 2.66 19.18
N ARG A 210 -4.78 2.17 20.42
CA ARG A 210 -6.07 1.80 21.04
C ARG A 210 -7.03 2.98 21.22
N ASP A 211 -6.48 4.16 21.44
CA ASP A 211 -7.28 5.40 21.57
C ASP A 211 -7.91 5.84 20.24
N MET A 212 -7.44 5.31 19.09
CA MET A 212 -8.04 5.60 17.76
C MET A 212 -9.36 4.85 17.55
N TYR A 213 -9.54 3.70 18.19
CA TYR A 213 -10.81 2.95 18.20
C TYR A 213 -11.16 2.50 19.62
N PRO A 214 -11.69 3.42 20.47
CA PRO A 214 -12.00 3.11 21.86
C PRO A 214 -12.99 1.95 22.00
N GLY A 215 -12.63 0.98 22.80
CA GLY A 215 -13.46 -0.19 23.07
C GLY A 215 -13.33 -1.34 22.06
N TYR A 216 -12.47 -1.22 21.04
CA TYR A 216 -12.15 -2.34 20.18
C TYR A 216 -11.34 -3.39 20.97
N ASP A 217 -11.84 -4.62 20.99
CA ASP A 217 -11.24 -5.78 21.69
C ASP A 217 -10.87 -6.93 20.74
N GLY A 218 -11.00 -6.71 19.43
CA GLY A 218 -10.63 -7.66 18.39
C GLY A 218 -9.13 -7.68 18.09
N GLU A 219 -8.77 -8.47 17.08
CA GLU A 219 -7.39 -8.58 16.63
C GLU A 219 -7.00 -7.45 15.68
N TYR A 220 -5.83 -6.88 15.88
CA TYR A 220 -5.23 -5.93 14.93
C TYR A 220 -4.60 -6.67 13.74
N PRO A 221 -4.52 -6.06 12.54
CA PRO A 221 -3.92 -6.70 11.37
C PRO A 221 -2.42 -6.97 11.56
N ARG A 222 -1.91 -8.00 10.88
CA ARG A 222 -0.46 -8.24 10.84
C ARG A 222 0.24 -7.07 10.14
N MET A 223 1.42 -6.67 10.63
CA MET A 223 2.14 -5.50 10.11
C MET A 223 3.51 -5.87 9.56
N GLN A 224 3.82 -5.34 8.35
CA GLN A 224 5.14 -5.39 7.74
C GLN A 224 5.62 -3.96 7.45
N VAL A 225 6.79 -3.61 7.99
CA VAL A 225 7.36 -2.26 7.97
C VAL A 225 8.65 -2.25 7.16
N PHE A 226 8.73 -1.41 6.13
CA PHE A 226 9.96 -1.18 5.37
C PHE A 226 10.50 0.23 5.61
N HIS A 227 11.82 0.40 5.78
CA HIS A 227 12.43 1.73 5.86
C HIS A 227 13.90 1.71 5.45
N GLY A 228 14.37 2.79 4.81
CA GLY A 228 15.76 2.97 4.41
C GLY A 228 16.58 3.72 5.45
N ASP A 229 17.83 3.28 5.72
CA ASP A 229 18.66 3.82 6.80
C ASP A 229 19.34 5.18 6.50
N VAL A 230 19.28 5.63 5.25
CA VAL A 230 19.73 6.98 4.85
C VAL A 230 18.59 7.87 4.35
N ASP A 231 17.34 7.57 4.79
CA ASP A 231 16.19 8.42 4.52
C ASP A 231 16.36 9.81 5.15
N THR A 232 16.24 10.85 4.33
CA THR A 232 16.40 12.25 4.74
C THR A 232 15.09 13.02 4.85
N ILE A 233 13.97 12.37 4.54
CA ILE A 233 12.61 12.95 4.62
C ILE A 233 11.90 12.46 5.88
N LEU A 234 11.86 11.14 6.09
CA LEU A 234 11.37 10.49 7.29
C LEU A 234 12.53 9.69 7.91
N HIS A 235 12.98 10.14 9.05
CA HIS A 235 14.20 9.61 9.67
C HIS A 235 14.07 8.13 10.03
N ILE A 236 15.12 7.32 9.83
CA ILE A 236 15.13 5.87 10.11
C ILE A 236 14.61 5.48 11.50
N ASN A 237 14.63 6.38 12.46
CA ASN A 237 14.05 6.10 13.78
C ASN A 237 12.55 5.78 13.69
N SER A 238 11.86 6.20 12.65
CA SER A 238 10.46 5.86 12.36
C SER A 238 10.25 4.35 12.24
N PHE A 239 11.21 3.63 11.64
CA PHE A 239 11.23 2.17 11.64
C PHE A 239 11.22 1.60 13.06
N ASN A 240 12.12 2.08 13.92
CA ASN A 240 12.22 1.61 15.30
C ASN A 240 10.94 1.90 16.09
N GLU A 241 10.35 3.07 15.89
CA GLU A 241 9.13 3.46 16.58
C GLU A 241 7.91 2.69 16.05
N SER A 242 7.80 2.41 14.74
CA SER A 242 6.77 1.54 14.17
C SER A 242 6.87 0.10 14.67
N VAL A 243 8.10 -0.43 14.78
CA VAL A 243 8.32 -1.75 15.38
C VAL A 243 7.89 -1.76 16.85
N LYS A 244 8.19 -0.71 17.64
CA LYS A 244 7.72 -0.61 19.03
C LYS A 244 6.19 -0.53 19.11
N GLU A 245 5.55 0.25 18.24
CA GLU A 245 4.11 0.40 18.17
C GLU A 245 3.43 -0.94 18.02
N TRP A 246 3.80 -1.68 16.98
CA TRP A 246 3.17 -2.96 16.70
C TRP A 246 3.63 -4.08 17.64
N SER A 247 4.86 -4.02 18.17
CA SER A 247 5.28 -4.89 19.26
C SER A 247 4.41 -4.71 20.51
N GLY A 248 4.08 -3.47 20.87
CA GLY A 248 3.20 -3.16 21.98
C GLY A 248 1.76 -3.67 21.78
N ILE A 249 1.25 -3.60 20.54
CA ILE A 249 -0.07 -4.13 20.17
C ILE A 249 -0.09 -5.66 20.28
N PHE A 250 0.96 -6.34 19.78
CA PHE A 250 1.01 -7.81 19.73
C PHE A 250 1.58 -8.45 20.99
N GLY A 251 2.08 -7.66 21.93
CA GLY A 251 2.70 -8.16 23.17
C GLY A 251 4.09 -8.78 22.94
N TYR A 252 4.82 -8.33 21.92
CA TYR A 252 6.19 -8.72 21.66
C TYR A 252 7.16 -7.82 22.44
N ASP A 253 8.35 -8.34 22.79
CA ASP A 253 9.36 -7.57 23.54
C ASP A 253 10.22 -6.64 22.65
N GLY A 254 9.96 -6.65 21.32
CA GLY A 254 10.72 -5.86 20.35
C GLY A 254 12.06 -6.47 19.95
N THR A 255 12.39 -7.67 20.43
CA THR A 255 13.59 -8.42 20.03
C THR A 255 13.25 -9.34 18.85
N PRO A 256 13.99 -9.27 17.72
CA PRO A 256 13.74 -10.18 16.61
C PRO A 256 13.99 -11.64 17.01
N LEU A 257 13.06 -12.51 16.68
CA LEU A 257 13.22 -13.97 16.80
C LEU A 257 14.16 -14.52 15.73
N GLU A 258 14.19 -13.87 14.57
CA GLU A 258 15.02 -14.25 13.44
C GLU A 258 15.47 -12.99 12.66
N THR A 259 16.69 -13.03 12.13
CA THR A 259 17.26 -11.98 11.27
C THR A 259 17.77 -12.63 10.01
N LEU A 260 17.29 -12.15 8.85
CA LEU A 260 17.61 -12.67 7.53
C LEU A 260 18.30 -11.59 6.70
N GLU A 261 19.61 -11.73 6.53
CA GLU A 261 20.40 -10.82 5.70
C GLU A 261 20.11 -11.03 4.21
N ASN A 262 20.13 -9.92 3.44
CA ASN A 262 19.82 -9.91 2.00
C ASN A 262 18.44 -10.52 1.67
N ASN A 263 17.47 -10.28 2.50
CA ASN A 263 16.10 -10.76 2.36
C ASN A 263 15.10 -9.59 2.59
N PRO A 264 14.15 -9.36 1.67
CA PRO A 264 13.81 -10.14 0.47
C PRO A 264 14.70 -9.82 -0.76
N GLY A 265 15.77 -9.08 -0.60
CA GLY A 265 16.71 -8.74 -1.68
C GLY A 265 18.03 -8.18 -1.15
N ALA A 266 18.99 -7.98 -2.05
CA ALA A 266 20.28 -7.36 -1.71
C ALA A 266 20.06 -6.00 -1.01
N SER A 267 20.91 -5.68 -0.03
CA SER A 267 20.82 -4.48 0.81
C SER A 267 19.57 -4.38 1.70
N LEU A 268 18.81 -5.46 1.86
CA LEU A 268 17.68 -5.53 2.79
C LEU A 268 17.98 -6.56 3.89
N THR A 269 17.65 -6.22 5.12
CA THR A 269 17.67 -7.15 6.25
C THR A 269 16.26 -7.28 6.81
N LYS A 270 15.71 -8.50 6.82
CA LYS A 270 14.40 -8.78 7.40
C LYS A 270 14.54 -9.22 8.84
N TYR A 271 13.82 -8.55 9.72
CA TYR A 271 13.67 -8.88 11.13
C TYR A 271 12.28 -9.48 11.36
N ILE A 272 12.19 -10.67 11.92
CA ILE A 272 10.93 -11.36 12.26
C ILE A 272 10.76 -11.28 13.76
N TYR A 273 9.76 -10.54 14.23
CA TYR A 273 9.46 -10.38 15.67
C TYR A 273 8.40 -11.37 16.15
N GLY A 274 7.69 -11.98 15.23
CA GLY A 274 6.65 -12.98 15.46
C GLY A 274 5.88 -13.23 14.17
N ASP A 275 4.79 -13.97 14.27
CA ASP A 275 3.91 -14.27 13.13
C ASP A 275 3.10 -13.06 12.63
N ARG A 276 3.06 -11.98 13.41
CA ARG A 276 2.26 -10.78 13.13
C ARG A 276 3.08 -9.51 12.85
N LEU A 277 4.40 -9.54 13.01
CA LEU A 277 5.26 -8.37 12.80
C LEU A 277 6.57 -8.74 12.12
N GLN A 278 6.83 -8.06 11.01
CA GLN A 278 8.12 -8.08 10.30
C GLN A 278 8.60 -6.65 10.07
N GLY A 279 9.91 -6.43 10.22
CA GLY A 279 10.58 -5.20 9.82
C GLY A 279 11.62 -5.47 8.74
N ILE A 280 11.69 -4.65 7.71
CA ILE A 280 12.66 -4.77 6.62
C ILE A 280 13.47 -3.48 6.56
N TRP A 281 14.74 -3.57 6.96
CA TRP A 281 15.69 -2.48 6.98
C TRP A 281 16.46 -2.39 5.67
N GLY A 282 16.45 -1.22 5.03
CA GLY A 282 17.16 -0.96 3.78
C GLY A 282 18.52 -0.28 4.03
N HIS A 283 19.62 -0.98 3.72
CA HIS A 283 20.98 -0.47 3.88
C HIS A 283 21.41 0.43 2.74
N GLY A 284 21.77 1.67 3.05
CA GLY A 284 22.15 2.70 2.07
C GLY A 284 21.01 3.14 1.17
N ILE A 285 19.76 2.88 1.58
CA ILE A 285 18.54 3.24 0.85
C ILE A 285 17.95 4.51 1.47
N GLY A 286 17.62 5.48 0.61
CA GLY A 286 16.99 6.74 0.99
C GLY A 286 15.48 6.66 1.00
N HIS A 287 14.83 7.83 0.91
CA HIS A 287 13.39 7.94 0.75
C HIS A 287 13.02 7.74 -0.74
N VAL A 288 12.37 6.69 -1.14
CA VAL A 288 11.65 5.64 -0.43
C VAL A 288 12.37 4.30 -0.63
N VAL A 289 12.20 3.34 0.27
CA VAL A 289 12.54 1.94 -0.03
C VAL A 289 11.67 1.51 -1.21
N PRO A 290 12.28 0.98 -2.31
CA PRO A 290 11.50 0.57 -3.47
C PRO A 290 10.37 -0.39 -3.08
N THR A 291 9.14 -0.06 -3.51
CA THR A 291 7.96 -0.91 -3.28
C THR A 291 8.23 -2.32 -3.79
N ASN A 292 8.04 -3.30 -2.93
CA ASN A 292 8.22 -4.72 -3.25
C ASN A 292 6.86 -5.42 -3.16
N GLU A 293 6.10 -5.34 -4.25
CA GLU A 293 4.72 -5.85 -4.32
C GLU A 293 4.66 -7.36 -4.10
N THR A 294 5.68 -8.09 -4.60
CA THR A 294 5.77 -9.54 -4.40
C THR A 294 5.92 -9.90 -2.93
N GLU A 295 6.77 -9.18 -2.20
CA GLU A 295 6.96 -9.39 -0.76
C GLU A 295 5.70 -9.00 0.04
N ALA A 296 5.06 -7.88 -0.33
CA ALA A 296 3.79 -7.46 0.30
C ALA A 296 2.70 -8.52 0.09
N LEU A 297 2.51 -9.02 -1.15
CA LEU A 297 1.51 -10.05 -1.43
C LEU A 297 1.84 -11.41 -0.78
N THR A 298 3.12 -11.73 -0.62
CA THR A 298 3.58 -12.90 0.16
C THR A 298 3.21 -12.72 1.64
N TRP A 299 3.47 -11.53 2.20
CA TRP A 299 3.06 -11.19 3.57
C TRP A 299 1.54 -11.29 3.76
N PHE A 300 0.77 -10.90 2.78
CA PHE A 300 -0.70 -11.02 2.78
C PHE A 300 -1.18 -12.47 2.68
N GLY A 301 -0.32 -13.41 2.29
CA GLY A 301 -0.71 -14.81 2.05
C GLY A 301 -1.49 -14.99 0.74
N ILE A 302 -1.22 -14.14 -0.24
CA ILE A 302 -1.76 -14.23 -1.59
C ILE A 302 -0.81 -15.04 -2.47
N LEU A 303 0.53 -14.90 -2.25
CA LEU A 303 1.60 -15.63 -2.93
C LEU A 303 2.23 -16.68 -2.03
#